data_e7c63aa72e254c6dca414593ebf3a201
#
_entry.id   e7c63aa72e254c6dca414593ebf3a201
#
_cell.length_a   1.000
_cell.length_b   1.000
_cell.length_c   1.000
_cell.angle_alpha   90.00
_cell.angle_beta   90.00
_cell.angle_gamma   90.00
#
_symmetry.space_group_name_H-M   'P 1'
#
loop_
_entity.id
_entity.type
_entity.pdbx_description
1 polymer ?
#
loop_
_entity_poly.entity_id
_entity_poly.type
_entity_poly.pdbx_seq_one_letter_code
_entity_poly.pdbx_strand_id
1 'polypeptide(L)'
;MKKILFTNVGFKNFAGSEIATLTLANYYLRNGYKVDVFTLEHGYPLKKYVNEKISIITVDNANDLEKEYDLIWAHHFPLLNYILFTKKITGKKVYFESLSYKLPIEAFPIYYKHLSLTGVVSEKVKKALLEKGFNTQDSYILPNYATKECFDIKYNKKGFLKKIAIVSNHLPSELEEFSKKARDSGIKVDIYGFNHKIEYITPELLVEYDLVISLGKTIFYALAIGIPCYTYDENVSEGYITKDNIEFNLKNNFANNIGYSMKTPDELYSDITDNYNFVLEQTESIKEFAKSNFYMDKLMEDFNAKISDSKEVDYDKIYKEFPTMGYTSNLYVEDLAFAKSEIMRWYNKSLELGDLYQEEIQKSITYHTQYNQVQDELVKILNSKGWKFLEKLRKITGGLK
;
A
#
# COMPACT_ATOMS: atom_id res chain seq x y z
N MET A 1 -17.56 -27.82 5.37
CA MET A 1 -16.38 -26.95 5.24
C MET A 1 -16.80 -25.59 5.78
N LYS A 2 -16.03 -25.01 6.71
CA LYS A 2 -16.29 -23.66 7.24
C LYS A 2 -16.08 -22.61 6.14
N LYS A 3 -16.88 -21.55 6.19
CA LYS A 3 -16.85 -20.45 5.18
C LYS A 3 -16.47 -19.15 5.87
N ILE A 4 -15.54 -18.42 5.26
CA ILE A 4 -15.15 -17.09 5.71
C ILE A 4 -15.31 -16.08 4.58
N LEU A 5 -15.83 -14.91 4.92
CA LEU A 5 -15.92 -13.75 4.03
C LEU A 5 -15.00 -12.65 4.55
N PHE A 6 -14.09 -12.21 3.72
CA PHE A 6 -13.35 -10.96 3.94
C PHE A 6 -14.01 -9.81 3.18
N THR A 7 -14.06 -8.62 3.78
CA THR A 7 -14.46 -7.40 3.06
C THR A 7 -13.36 -6.36 3.07
N ASN A 8 -13.03 -5.84 1.90
CA ASN A 8 -12.05 -4.76 1.75
C ASN A 8 -12.45 -3.90 0.55
N VAL A 9 -12.48 -2.58 0.69
CA VAL A 9 -12.87 -1.65 -0.38
C VAL A 9 -12.00 -1.80 -1.61
N GLY A 10 -10.68 -1.89 -1.46
CA GLY A 10 -9.74 -2.18 -2.53
C GLY A 10 -9.16 -3.59 -2.43
N PHE A 11 -8.94 -4.28 -3.57
CA PHE A 11 -8.19 -5.54 -3.64
C PHE A 11 -7.42 -5.61 -4.96
N LYS A 12 -6.59 -4.58 -5.18
CA LYS A 12 -5.91 -4.34 -6.46
C LYS A 12 -4.43 -3.99 -6.31
N ASN A 13 -4.09 -3.22 -5.26
CA ASN A 13 -2.76 -2.67 -5.05
C ASN A 13 -2.02 -3.37 -3.89
N PHE A 14 -0.78 -2.99 -3.64
CA PHE A 14 0.00 -3.46 -2.48
C PHE A 14 -0.16 -2.52 -1.28
N ALA A 15 -1.41 -2.10 -0.98
CA ALA A 15 -1.72 -1.31 0.20
C ALA A 15 -1.85 -2.20 1.46
N GLY A 16 -1.70 -1.60 2.64
CA GLY A 16 -1.63 -2.34 3.91
C GLY A 16 -2.84 -3.24 4.16
N SER A 17 -4.07 -2.73 3.99
CA SER A 17 -5.31 -3.51 4.18
C SER A 17 -5.47 -4.62 3.15
N GLU A 18 -5.07 -4.37 1.90
CA GLU A 18 -5.16 -5.36 0.82
C GLU A 18 -4.20 -6.53 1.05
N ILE A 19 -2.95 -6.24 1.46
CA ILE A 19 -1.96 -7.25 1.83
C ILE A 19 -2.36 -7.99 3.09
N ALA A 20 -2.96 -7.32 4.09
CA ALA A 20 -3.50 -7.98 5.27
C ALA A 20 -4.60 -8.99 4.87
N THR A 21 -5.58 -8.55 4.05
CA THR A 21 -6.65 -9.41 3.54
C THR A 21 -6.09 -10.60 2.76
N LEU A 22 -5.15 -10.39 1.83
CA LEU A 22 -4.54 -11.47 1.06
C LEU A 22 -3.83 -12.50 1.96
N THR A 23 -3.07 -12.02 2.95
CA THR A 23 -2.33 -12.88 3.87
C THR A 23 -3.28 -13.72 4.73
N LEU A 24 -4.33 -13.11 5.28
CA LEU A 24 -5.37 -13.78 6.07
C LEU A 24 -6.17 -14.77 5.21
N ALA A 25 -6.57 -14.38 4.01
CA ALA A 25 -7.28 -15.25 3.08
C ALA A 25 -6.49 -16.53 2.77
N ASN A 26 -5.19 -16.40 2.51
CA ASN A 26 -4.30 -17.53 2.32
C ASN A 26 -4.15 -18.39 3.59
N TYR A 27 -4.09 -17.78 4.77
CA TYR A 27 -4.04 -18.51 6.03
C TYR A 27 -5.29 -19.38 6.22
N TYR A 28 -6.50 -18.81 6.08
CA TYR A 28 -7.74 -19.56 6.23
C TYR A 28 -7.93 -20.62 5.14
N LEU A 29 -7.51 -20.33 3.91
CA LEU A 29 -7.53 -21.31 2.82
C LEU A 29 -6.67 -22.55 3.16
N ARG A 30 -5.44 -22.34 3.67
CA ARG A 30 -4.55 -23.42 4.12
C ARG A 30 -5.13 -24.22 5.28
N ASN A 31 -5.96 -23.59 6.11
CA ASN A 31 -6.65 -24.24 7.23
C ASN A 31 -8.02 -24.85 6.84
N GLY A 32 -8.27 -25.03 5.53
CA GLY A 32 -9.42 -25.79 5.02
C GLY A 32 -10.75 -25.03 5.00
N TYR A 33 -10.71 -23.70 5.05
CA TYR A 33 -11.92 -22.88 4.87
C TYR A 33 -12.19 -22.64 3.38
N LYS A 34 -13.48 -22.50 3.02
CA LYS A 34 -13.88 -21.81 1.80
C LYS A 34 -13.72 -20.31 2.06
N VAL A 35 -12.99 -19.63 1.19
CA VAL A 35 -12.65 -18.21 1.37
C VAL A 35 -13.21 -17.39 0.23
N ASP A 36 -14.05 -16.43 0.57
CA ASP A 36 -14.56 -15.41 -0.33
C ASP A 36 -14.01 -14.04 0.10
N VAL A 37 -13.68 -13.18 -0.88
CA VAL A 37 -13.29 -11.78 -0.65
C VAL A 37 -14.26 -10.88 -1.41
N PHE A 38 -14.98 -10.04 -0.70
CA PHE A 38 -15.88 -9.04 -1.26
C PHE A 38 -15.20 -7.67 -1.32
N THR A 39 -15.18 -7.06 -2.51
CA THR A 39 -14.46 -5.81 -2.76
C THR A 39 -15.16 -4.94 -3.82
N LEU A 40 -14.87 -3.64 -3.86
CA LEU A 40 -15.28 -2.77 -4.98
C LEU A 40 -14.33 -2.90 -6.16
N GLU A 41 -13.06 -3.24 -5.91
CA GLU A 41 -12.02 -3.29 -6.93
C GLU A 41 -11.17 -4.53 -6.81
N HIS A 42 -11.03 -5.22 -7.93
CA HIS A 42 -10.05 -6.29 -8.08
C HIS A 42 -9.23 -6.09 -9.35
N GLY A 43 -7.93 -6.25 -9.27
CA GLY A 43 -7.07 -6.05 -10.44
C GLY A 43 -5.57 -6.20 -10.18
N TYR A 44 -4.80 -5.83 -11.19
CA TYR A 44 -3.35 -5.82 -11.09
C TYR A 44 -2.86 -4.58 -10.31
N PRO A 45 -1.73 -4.68 -9.58
CA PRO A 45 -0.79 -5.82 -9.57
C PRO A 45 -1.17 -6.96 -8.62
N LEU A 46 -2.05 -6.76 -7.61
CA LEU A 46 -2.35 -7.74 -6.55
C LEU A 46 -2.93 -9.05 -7.10
N LYS A 47 -3.74 -8.97 -8.16
CA LYS A 47 -4.39 -10.14 -8.78
C LYS A 47 -3.42 -11.28 -9.10
N LYS A 48 -2.17 -10.96 -9.46
CA LYS A 48 -1.11 -11.95 -9.77
C LYS A 48 -0.80 -12.88 -8.59
N TYR A 49 -1.04 -12.43 -7.37
CA TYR A 49 -0.67 -13.12 -6.13
C TYR A 49 -1.86 -13.76 -5.43
N VAL A 50 -3.07 -13.57 -5.94
CA VAL A 50 -4.28 -14.18 -5.39
C VAL A 50 -4.34 -15.64 -5.78
N ASN A 51 -4.51 -16.53 -4.79
CA ASN A 51 -4.71 -17.95 -5.04
C ASN A 51 -6.03 -18.18 -5.77
N GLU A 52 -6.04 -18.99 -6.82
CA GLU A 52 -7.23 -19.30 -7.66
C GLU A 52 -8.41 -19.92 -6.89
N LYS A 53 -8.12 -20.52 -5.71
CA LYS A 53 -9.16 -21.10 -4.83
C LYS A 53 -9.85 -20.05 -3.95
N ILE A 54 -9.37 -18.80 -3.94
CA ILE A 54 -10.02 -17.68 -3.26
C ILE A 54 -11.02 -17.06 -4.24
N SER A 55 -12.30 -17.06 -3.88
CA SER A 55 -13.35 -16.44 -4.69
C SER A 55 -13.34 -14.92 -4.48
N ILE A 56 -13.12 -14.16 -5.55
CA ILE A 56 -13.19 -12.71 -5.51
C ILE A 56 -14.54 -12.27 -6.08
N ILE A 57 -15.32 -11.60 -5.24
CA ILE A 57 -16.67 -11.13 -5.55
C ILE A 57 -16.67 -9.60 -5.49
N THR A 58 -17.17 -8.97 -6.53
CA THR A 58 -17.33 -7.51 -6.61
C THR A 58 -18.80 -7.12 -6.45
N VAL A 59 -19.08 -5.83 -6.40
CA VAL A 59 -20.47 -5.34 -6.32
C VAL A 59 -21.30 -5.83 -7.50
N ASP A 60 -20.74 -5.90 -8.70
CA ASP A 60 -21.44 -6.31 -9.92
C ASP A 60 -21.94 -7.76 -9.84
N ASN A 61 -21.21 -8.61 -9.15
CA ASN A 61 -21.59 -10.03 -8.94
C ASN A 61 -21.85 -10.36 -7.46
N ALA A 62 -22.31 -9.39 -6.67
CA ALA A 62 -22.63 -9.56 -5.25
C ALA A 62 -23.72 -10.60 -4.97
N ASN A 63 -24.45 -11.05 -5.98
CA ASN A 63 -25.43 -12.15 -5.85
C ASN A 63 -24.77 -13.53 -5.74
N ASP A 64 -23.46 -13.64 -6.05
CA ASP A 64 -22.68 -14.86 -5.90
C ASP A 64 -22.22 -15.09 -4.45
N LEU A 65 -22.41 -14.09 -3.56
CA LEU A 65 -22.15 -14.23 -2.14
C LEU A 65 -23.08 -15.28 -1.52
N GLU A 66 -22.52 -16.10 -0.62
CA GLU A 66 -23.31 -17.00 0.20
C GLU A 66 -24.23 -16.21 1.13
N LYS A 67 -25.36 -16.79 1.51
CA LYS A 67 -26.30 -16.12 2.44
C LYS A 67 -25.80 -16.12 3.88
N GLU A 68 -24.97 -17.10 4.23
CA GLU A 68 -24.43 -17.27 5.57
C GLU A 68 -22.96 -17.69 5.53
N TYR A 69 -22.17 -17.09 6.42
CA TYR A 69 -20.76 -17.41 6.66
C TYR A 69 -20.55 -17.82 8.13
N ASP A 70 -19.54 -18.65 8.41
CA ASP A 70 -19.15 -18.93 9.79
C ASP A 70 -18.42 -17.73 10.42
N LEU A 71 -17.66 -16.98 9.60
CA LEU A 71 -16.99 -15.74 10.01
C LEU A 71 -17.05 -14.71 8.88
N ILE A 72 -17.40 -13.48 9.22
CA ILE A 72 -17.19 -12.29 8.38
C ILE A 72 -16.08 -11.47 9.02
N TRP A 73 -15.00 -11.22 8.29
CA TRP A 73 -13.89 -10.37 8.70
C TRP A 73 -13.86 -9.10 7.84
N ALA A 74 -14.07 -7.97 8.47
CA ALA A 74 -14.19 -6.69 7.76
C ALA A 74 -13.14 -5.67 8.21
N HIS A 75 -12.51 -5.00 7.24
CA HIS A 75 -11.58 -3.89 7.48
C HIS A 75 -12.20 -2.52 7.24
N HIS A 76 -13.18 -2.42 6.35
CA HIS A 76 -13.82 -1.16 5.95
C HIS A 76 -15.32 -1.24 6.17
N PHE A 77 -15.87 -0.38 7.02
CA PHE A 77 -17.28 -0.44 7.40
C PHE A 77 -18.27 -0.26 6.24
N PRO A 78 -18.00 0.50 5.15
CA PRO A 78 -19.00 0.65 4.10
C PRO A 78 -19.40 -0.65 3.43
N LEU A 79 -18.44 -1.55 3.17
CA LEU A 79 -18.75 -2.86 2.61
C LEU A 79 -19.40 -3.79 3.62
N LEU A 80 -19.00 -3.71 4.89
CA LEU A 80 -19.70 -4.45 5.96
C LEU A 80 -21.18 -4.00 6.04
N ASN A 81 -21.43 -2.69 5.99
CA ASN A 81 -22.80 -2.17 5.94
C ASN A 81 -23.58 -2.73 4.75
N TYR A 82 -22.98 -2.72 3.56
CA TYR A 82 -23.61 -3.19 2.34
C TYR A 82 -23.99 -4.67 2.42
N ILE A 83 -23.10 -5.54 2.86
CA ILE A 83 -23.40 -6.98 2.98
C ILE A 83 -24.44 -7.25 4.06
N LEU A 84 -24.35 -6.62 5.23
CA LEU A 84 -25.28 -6.86 6.34
C LEU A 84 -26.67 -6.27 6.07
N PHE A 85 -26.75 -5.01 5.64
CA PHE A 85 -28.02 -4.28 5.58
C PHE A 85 -28.66 -4.28 4.20
N THR A 86 -27.89 -4.24 3.12
CA THR A 86 -28.44 -4.27 1.75
C THR A 86 -28.63 -5.70 1.25
N LYS A 87 -27.58 -6.53 1.34
CA LYS A 87 -27.61 -7.92 0.84
C LYS A 87 -28.20 -8.92 1.84
N LYS A 88 -28.37 -8.50 3.11
CA LYS A 88 -28.89 -9.36 4.20
C LYS A 88 -28.10 -10.66 4.34
N ILE A 89 -26.77 -10.56 4.19
CA ILE A 89 -25.84 -11.66 4.39
C ILE A 89 -25.48 -11.70 5.87
N THR A 90 -25.48 -12.89 6.45
CA THR A 90 -25.20 -13.09 7.87
C THR A 90 -23.90 -13.83 8.10
N GLY A 91 -23.25 -13.57 9.22
CA GLY A 91 -22.13 -14.35 9.74
C GLY A 91 -22.47 -14.83 11.15
N LYS A 92 -22.20 -16.10 11.48
CA LYS A 92 -22.32 -16.55 12.88
C LYS A 92 -21.48 -15.66 13.79
N LYS A 93 -20.27 -15.35 13.32
CA LYS A 93 -19.38 -14.36 13.94
C LYS A 93 -19.08 -13.25 12.94
N VAL A 94 -19.04 -12.02 13.43
CA VAL A 94 -18.62 -10.85 12.65
C VAL A 94 -17.54 -10.13 13.43
N TYR A 95 -16.37 -10.03 12.82
CA TYR A 95 -15.21 -9.30 13.33
C TYR A 95 -14.94 -8.07 12.46
N PHE A 96 -14.85 -6.93 13.09
CA PHE A 96 -14.42 -5.69 12.41
C PHE A 96 -13.08 -5.25 12.97
N GLU A 97 -12.11 -5.04 12.08
CA GLU A 97 -10.75 -4.62 12.42
C GLU A 97 -10.42 -3.25 11.83
N SER A 98 -10.02 -2.32 12.68
CA SER A 98 -9.47 -1.03 12.26
C SER A 98 -7.95 -1.12 12.16
N LEU A 99 -7.43 -0.93 10.96
CA LEU A 99 -5.99 -0.95 10.69
C LEU A 99 -5.35 0.43 10.82
N SER A 100 -6.17 1.51 10.72
CA SER A 100 -5.71 2.88 10.81
C SER A 100 -6.78 3.79 11.43
N TYR A 101 -6.36 4.78 12.16
CA TYR A 101 -7.22 5.86 12.66
C TYR A 101 -7.30 7.06 11.72
N LYS A 102 -6.50 7.07 10.64
CA LYS A 102 -6.42 8.18 9.68
C LYS A 102 -7.56 8.14 8.65
N LEU A 103 -7.95 6.95 8.21
CA LEU A 103 -8.99 6.77 7.20
C LEU A 103 -10.37 6.63 7.84
N PRO A 104 -11.35 7.50 7.49
CA PRO A 104 -12.70 7.42 8.06
C PRO A 104 -13.38 6.06 7.83
N ILE A 105 -13.13 5.40 6.69
CA ILE A 105 -13.73 4.10 6.35
C ILE A 105 -13.26 2.95 7.24
N GLU A 106 -12.16 3.13 7.97
CA GLU A 106 -11.62 2.18 8.93
C GLU A 106 -12.11 2.41 10.37
N ALA A 107 -12.88 3.48 10.62
CA ALA A 107 -13.54 3.68 11.91
C ALA A 107 -14.54 2.58 12.20
N PHE A 108 -14.82 2.33 13.48
CA PHE A 108 -15.82 1.34 13.85
C PHE A 108 -17.20 1.73 13.30
N PRO A 109 -17.99 0.77 12.75
CA PRO A 109 -19.35 1.05 12.34
C PRO A 109 -20.21 1.45 13.57
N ILE A 110 -21.24 2.26 13.38
CA ILE A 110 -22.05 2.78 14.50
C ILE A 110 -22.69 1.69 15.37
N TYR A 111 -22.89 0.51 14.78
CA TYR A 111 -23.44 -0.70 15.44
C TYR A 111 -22.33 -1.64 15.98
N TYR A 112 -21.08 -1.18 16.09
CA TYR A 112 -19.92 -2.03 16.46
C TYR A 112 -20.14 -2.83 17.76
N LYS A 113 -20.92 -2.29 18.71
CA LYS A 113 -21.25 -2.97 19.98
C LYS A 113 -22.08 -4.22 19.81
N HIS A 114 -22.76 -4.40 18.67
CA HIS A 114 -23.56 -5.58 18.34
C HIS A 114 -22.76 -6.64 17.59
N LEU A 115 -21.58 -6.34 17.11
CA LEU A 115 -20.70 -7.31 16.46
C LEU A 115 -20.16 -8.34 17.48
N SER A 116 -19.69 -9.46 16.98
CA SER A 116 -19.10 -10.50 17.83
C SER A 116 -17.85 -10.02 18.51
N LEU A 117 -17.00 -9.33 17.75
CA LEU A 117 -15.73 -8.77 18.24
C LEU A 117 -15.34 -7.55 17.38
N THR A 118 -14.73 -6.56 17.99
CA THR A 118 -14.01 -5.51 17.29
C THR A 118 -12.53 -5.58 17.61
N GLY A 119 -11.70 -5.18 16.66
CA GLY A 119 -10.26 -5.19 16.83
C GLY A 119 -9.57 -3.98 16.25
N VAL A 120 -8.33 -3.85 16.65
CA VAL A 120 -7.43 -2.78 16.22
C VAL A 120 -6.02 -3.35 16.05
N VAL A 121 -5.25 -2.78 15.11
CA VAL A 121 -3.91 -3.26 14.82
C VAL A 121 -2.87 -2.88 15.89
N SER A 122 -3.16 -1.93 16.79
CA SER A 122 -2.20 -1.47 17.80
C SER A 122 -2.85 -0.66 18.92
N GLU A 123 -2.12 -0.50 20.03
CA GLU A 123 -2.52 0.41 21.12
C GLU A 123 -2.68 1.86 20.64
N LYS A 124 -1.86 2.30 19.69
CA LYS A 124 -1.97 3.63 19.10
C LYS A 124 -3.31 3.84 18.39
N VAL A 125 -3.75 2.87 17.57
CA VAL A 125 -5.06 2.92 16.91
C VAL A 125 -6.18 2.86 17.93
N LYS A 126 -6.05 1.99 18.95
CA LYS A 126 -7.00 1.87 20.06
C LYS A 126 -7.24 3.22 20.76
N LYS A 127 -6.16 3.88 21.14
CA LYS A 127 -6.20 5.20 21.80
C LYS A 127 -6.82 6.26 20.89
N ALA A 128 -6.41 6.33 19.66
CA ALA A 128 -6.92 7.31 18.69
C ALA A 128 -8.42 7.16 18.40
N LEU A 129 -8.94 5.93 18.35
CA LEU A 129 -10.37 5.68 18.22
C LEU A 129 -11.13 6.04 19.50
N LEU A 130 -10.54 5.80 20.67
CA LEU A 130 -11.14 6.24 21.96
C LEU A 130 -11.27 7.77 22.02
N GLU A 131 -10.25 8.50 21.59
CA GLU A 131 -10.27 9.97 21.50
C GLU A 131 -11.33 10.49 20.52
N LYS A 132 -11.69 9.69 19.51
CA LYS A 132 -12.80 9.96 18.58
C LYS A 132 -14.18 9.57 19.12
N GLY A 133 -14.27 9.09 20.37
CA GLY A 133 -15.53 8.74 21.03
C GLY A 133 -15.99 7.27 20.89
N PHE A 134 -15.18 6.39 20.28
CA PHE A 134 -15.48 4.95 20.25
C PHE A 134 -15.05 4.31 21.56
N ASN A 135 -15.91 3.48 22.17
CA ASN A 135 -15.48 2.63 23.28
C ASN A 135 -14.63 1.47 22.76
N THR A 136 -13.34 1.55 22.97
CA THR A 136 -12.35 0.57 22.50
C THR A 136 -11.82 -0.34 23.61
N GLN A 137 -12.37 -0.26 24.85
CA GLN A 137 -11.83 -1.01 26.01
C GLN A 137 -11.75 -2.52 25.72
N ASP A 138 -12.83 -3.08 25.17
CA ASP A 138 -12.95 -4.51 24.89
C ASP A 138 -12.43 -4.91 23.50
N SER A 139 -11.85 -3.97 22.76
CA SER A 139 -11.32 -4.26 21.42
C SER A 139 -10.09 -5.15 21.51
N TYR A 140 -10.08 -6.21 20.70
CA TYR A 140 -8.95 -7.11 20.55
C TYR A 140 -7.81 -6.41 19.82
N ILE A 141 -6.57 -6.56 20.30
CA ILE A 141 -5.40 -6.05 19.59
C ILE A 141 -4.80 -7.21 18.80
N LEU A 142 -4.92 -7.11 17.47
CA LEU A 142 -4.23 -8.00 16.55
C LEU A 142 -3.14 -7.20 15.85
N PRO A 143 -1.88 -7.28 16.31
CA PRO A 143 -0.79 -6.56 15.67
C PRO A 143 -0.56 -7.09 14.26
N ASN A 144 0.14 -6.34 13.43
CA ASN A 144 0.71 -6.92 12.22
C ASN A 144 1.58 -8.13 12.58
N TYR A 145 1.75 -9.02 11.64
CA TYR A 145 2.41 -10.32 11.86
C TYR A 145 3.35 -10.66 10.71
N ALA A 146 4.30 -11.53 11.01
CA ALA A 146 5.14 -12.19 10.04
C ALA A 146 4.68 -13.64 9.83
N THR A 147 4.67 -14.08 8.58
CA THR A 147 4.29 -15.44 8.20
C THR A 147 5.45 -16.42 8.47
N LYS A 148 5.14 -17.72 8.43
CA LYS A 148 6.14 -18.78 8.66
C LYS A 148 7.34 -18.65 7.73
N GLU A 149 7.11 -18.29 6.47
CA GLU A 149 8.13 -18.12 5.45
C GLU A 149 9.21 -17.10 5.86
N CYS A 150 8.83 -16.03 6.58
CA CYS A 150 9.78 -15.04 7.10
C CYS A 150 10.75 -15.63 8.14
N PHE A 151 10.30 -16.60 8.95
CA PHE A 151 11.14 -17.24 9.97
C PHE A 151 12.00 -18.39 9.41
N ASP A 152 11.49 -19.08 8.39
CA ASP A 152 12.14 -20.26 7.79
C ASP A 152 13.21 -19.89 6.76
N ILE A 153 13.10 -18.70 6.13
CA ILE A 153 14.04 -18.27 5.12
C ILE A 153 15.44 -18.05 5.71
N LYS A 154 16.46 -18.51 4.98
CA LYS A 154 17.85 -18.29 5.39
C LYS A 154 18.30 -16.88 5.01
N TYR A 155 18.79 -16.14 5.98
CA TYR A 155 19.41 -14.84 5.79
C TYR A 155 20.89 -14.90 6.15
N ASN A 156 21.75 -14.53 5.20
CA ASN A 156 23.19 -14.47 5.42
C ASN A 156 23.58 -13.06 5.86
N LYS A 157 23.79 -12.87 7.15
CA LYS A 157 24.26 -11.61 7.71
C LYS A 157 25.57 -11.17 7.08
N LYS A 158 25.65 -9.93 6.65
CA LYS A 158 26.88 -9.32 6.14
C LYS A 158 27.41 -8.32 7.15
N GLY A 159 28.68 -8.42 7.50
CA GLY A 159 29.33 -7.53 8.47
C GLY A 159 29.56 -6.09 7.95
N PHE A 160 28.90 -5.69 6.85
CA PHE A 160 28.99 -4.37 6.26
C PHE A 160 27.70 -4.05 5.47
N LEU A 161 27.31 -2.77 5.47
CA LEU A 161 26.14 -2.27 4.79
C LEU A 161 26.44 -2.02 3.32
N LYS A 162 25.84 -2.82 2.42
CA LYS A 162 26.00 -2.67 0.95
C LYS A 162 24.69 -2.46 0.21
N LYS A 163 23.59 -2.95 0.74
CA LYS A 163 22.31 -2.93 0.01
C LYS A 163 21.15 -2.59 0.95
N ILE A 164 20.44 -1.52 0.65
CA ILE A 164 19.31 -1.01 1.42
C ILE A 164 18.03 -1.14 0.61
N ALA A 165 16.96 -1.65 1.21
CA ALA A 165 15.60 -1.50 0.71
C ALA A 165 14.90 -0.36 1.45
N ILE A 166 14.36 0.60 0.72
CA ILE A 166 13.42 1.60 1.25
C ILE A 166 12.03 1.21 0.75
N VAL A 167 11.08 0.98 1.65
CA VAL A 167 9.71 0.61 1.29
C VAL A 167 8.76 1.65 1.87
N SER A 168 8.28 2.56 1.02
CA SER A 168 7.37 3.65 1.39
C SER A 168 6.52 4.07 0.19
N ASN A 169 5.23 4.30 0.44
CA ASN A 169 4.32 4.91 -0.53
C ASN A 169 4.33 6.45 -0.43
N HIS A 170 4.99 7.02 0.58
CA HIS A 170 5.07 8.45 0.88
C HIS A 170 6.52 8.82 1.22
N LEU A 171 7.42 8.59 0.25
CA LEU A 171 8.86 8.81 0.45
C LEU A 171 9.14 10.30 0.75
N PRO A 172 9.64 10.66 1.94
CA PRO A 172 10.00 12.04 2.24
C PRO A 172 11.27 12.45 1.50
N SER A 173 11.38 13.76 1.21
CA SER A 173 12.47 14.32 0.42
C SER A 173 13.86 14.05 1.00
N GLU A 174 14.00 14.14 2.32
CA GLU A 174 15.26 13.89 3.02
C GLU A 174 15.72 12.43 2.90
N LEU A 175 14.77 11.48 2.83
CA LEU A 175 15.08 10.06 2.61
C LEU A 175 15.44 9.79 1.15
N GLU A 176 14.86 10.54 0.22
CA GLU A 176 15.25 10.50 -1.19
C GLU A 176 16.67 11.03 -1.39
N GLU A 177 17.02 12.16 -0.76
CA GLU A 177 18.37 12.75 -0.79
C GLU A 177 19.38 11.84 -0.08
N PHE A 178 19.04 11.26 1.07
CA PHE A 178 19.83 10.21 1.72
C PHE A 178 20.14 9.07 0.73
N SER A 179 19.14 8.62 -0.04
CA SER A 179 19.33 7.53 -0.98
C SER A 179 20.35 7.85 -2.09
N LYS A 180 20.39 9.11 -2.54
CA LYS A 180 21.41 9.61 -3.49
C LYS A 180 22.80 9.57 -2.86
N LYS A 181 22.93 10.14 -1.66
CA LYS A 181 24.20 10.15 -0.92
C LYS A 181 24.73 8.74 -0.63
N ALA A 182 23.87 7.83 -0.23
CA ALA A 182 24.23 6.43 0.01
C ALA A 182 24.77 5.75 -1.27
N ARG A 183 24.12 5.98 -2.42
CA ARG A 183 24.60 5.47 -3.73
C ARG A 183 25.95 6.05 -4.11
N ASP A 184 26.16 7.33 -3.91
CA ASP A 184 27.44 8.01 -4.19
C ASP A 184 28.58 7.45 -3.31
N SER A 185 28.25 6.96 -2.12
CA SER A 185 29.16 6.28 -1.20
C SER A 185 29.33 4.77 -1.48
N GLY A 186 28.75 4.25 -2.56
CA GLY A 186 28.87 2.85 -2.98
C GLY A 186 27.85 1.89 -2.35
N ILE A 187 26.86 2.39 -1.63
CA ILE A 187 25.76 1.58 -1.08
C ILE A 187 24.64 1.51 -2.12
N LYS A 188 24.22 0.30 -2.51
CA LYS A 188 23.07 0.13 -3.39
C LYS A 188 21.78 0.40 -2.63
N VAL A 189 20.92 1.27 -3.15
CA VAL A 189 19.61 1.59 -2.56
C VAL A 189 18.52 1.33 -3.59
N ASP A 190 17.61 0.42 -3.28
CA ASP A 190 16.40 0.19 -4.05
C ASP A 190 15.19 0.79 -3.28
N ILE A 191 14.31 1.47 -4.02
CA ILE A 191 13.12 2.12 -3.45
C ILE A 191 11.88 1.47 -4.01
N TYR A 192 10.96 1.04 -3.13
CA TYR A 192 9.70 0.40 -3.44
C TYR A 192 8.54 1.27 -2.96
N GLY A 193 7.50 1.43 -3.79
CA GLY A 193 6.31 2.19 -3.49
C GLY A 193 5.80 3.00 -4.68
N PHE A 194 4.83 3.89 -4.45
CA PHE A 194 4.30 4.76 -5.51
C PHE A 194 5.40 5.64 -6.10
N ASN A 195 5.38 5.80 -7.42
CA ASN A 195 6.38 6.52 -8.22
C ASN A 195 7.78 5.89 -8.26
N HIS A 196 7.96 4.69 -7.70
CA HIS A 196 9.19 3.91 -7.70
C HIS A 196 8.94 2.49 -8.20
N LYS A 197 9.70 1.50 -7.73
CA LYS A 197 9.42 0.10 -8.07
C LYS A 197 8.15 -0.37 -7.39
N ILE A 198 7.13 -0.74 -8.17
CA ILE A 198 5.89 -1.34 -7.66
C ILE A 198 6.07 -2.85 -7.65
N GLU A 199 6.35 -3.42 -6.47
CA GLU A 199 6.59 -4.84 -6.30
C GLU A 199 6.01 -5.35 -4.98
N TYR A 200 5.57 -6.61 -4.98
CA TYR A 200 5.09 -7.25 -3.77
C TYR A 200 6.30 -7.59 -2.88
N ILE A 201 6.30 -7.04 -1.67
CA ILE A 201 7.38 -7.25 -0.72
C ILE A 201 7.24 -8.64 -0.10
N THR A 202 8.12 -9.55 -0.50
CA THR A 202 8.16 -10.94 -0.01
C THR A 202 9.41 -11.18 0.81
N PRO A 203 9.46 -12.27 1.63
CA PRO A 203 10.67 -12.66 2.33
C PRO A 203 11.86 -12.88 1.39
N GLU A 204 11.63 -13.48 0.21
CA GLU A 204 12.66 -13.75 -0.80
C GLU A 204 13.28 -12.47 -1.36
N LEU A 205 12.45 -11.42 -1.52
CA LEU A 205 12.95 -10.11 -1.92
C LEU A 205 13.79 -9.48 -0.80
N LEU A 206 13.29 -9.54 0.44
CA LEU A 206 13.93 -8.86 1.57
C LEU A 206 15.29 -9.45 1.94
N VAL A 207 15.52 -10.76 1.81
CA VAL A 207 16.84 -11.38 2.15
C VAL A 207 17.99 -10.91 1.27
N GLU A 208 17.70 -10.22 0.18
CA GLU A 208 18.73 -9.62 -0.66
C GLU A 208 19.36 -8.37 -0.06
N TYR A 209 18.75 -7.79 0.99
CA TYR A 209 19.13 -6.51 1.58
C TYR A 209 19.81 -6.68 2.94
N ASP A 210 20.70 -5.74 3.25
CA ASP A 210 21.41 -5.68 4.52
C ASP A 210 20.64 -4.83 5.55
N LEU A 211 19.79 -3.90 5.06
CA LEU A 211 18.97 -3.00 5.86
C LEU A 211 17.63 -2.77 5.16
N VAL A 212 16.55 -2.72 5.94
CA VAL A 212 15.21 -2.31 5.50
C VAL A 212 14.81 -1.01 6.21
N ILE A 213 14.46 0.02 5.44
CA ILE A 213 13.89 1.26 5.93
C ILE A 213 12.41 1.28 5.55
N SER A 214 11.52 1.30 6.53
CA SER A 214 10.07 1.23 6.29
C SER A 214 9.25 1.52 7.54
N LEU A 215 7.94 1.28 7.45
CA LEU A 215 6.98 1.25 8.55
C LEU A 215 6.10 0.00 8.50
N GLY A 216 5.41 -0.27 9.61
CA GLY A 216 4.32 -1.26 9.67
C GLY A 216 4.74 -2.64 9.17
N LYS A 217 3.92 -3.25 8.33
CA LYS A 217 4.02 -4.68 7.96
C LYS A 217 5.39 -5.12 7.42
N THR A 218 6.05 -4.30 6.61
CA THR A 218 7.37 -4.62 6.07
C THR A 218 8.42 -4.79 7.17
N ILE A 219 8.35 -3.97 8.23
CA ILE A 219 9.22 -4.09 9.40
C ILE A 219 9.01 -5.43 10.09
N PHE A 220 7.77 -5.89 10.28
CA PHE A 220 7.49 -7.21 10.87
C PHE A 220 8.16 -8.33 10.08
N TYR A 221 8.11 -8.28 8.76
CA TYR A 221 8.77 -9.28 7.91
C TYR A 221 10.29 -9.24 8.06
N ALA A 222 10.89 -8.06 7.96
CA ALA A 222 12.32 -7.91 8.02
C ALA A 222 12.90 -8.32 9.38
N LEU A 223 12.25 -7.95 10.51
CA LEU A 223 12.64 -8.39 11.85
C LEU A 223 12.51 -9.91 12.02
N ALA A 224 11.46 -10.53 11.50
CA ALA A 224 11.28 -11.99 11.55
C ALA A 224 12.32 -12.75 10.72
N ILE A 225 12.83 -12.16 9.65
CA ILE A 225 13.94 -12.69 8.85
C ILE A 225 15.26 -12.55 9.62
N GLY A 226 15.41 -11.50 10.43
CA GLY A 226 16.64 -11.12 11.14
C GLY A 226 17.44 -10.05 10.40
N ILE A 227 16.78 -9.22 9.58
CA ILE A 227 17.40 -8.10 8.89
C ILE A 227 17.32 -6.86 9.79
N PRO A 228 18.40 -6.07 9.93
CA PRO A 228 18.35 -4.75 10.55
C PRO A 228 17.25 -3.87 9.98
N CYS A 229 16.49 -3.20 10.84
CA CYS A 229 15.38 -2.35 10.43
C CYS A 229 15.55 -0.94 10.96
N TYR A 230 15.22 0.03 10.12
CA TYR A 230 15.21 1.45 10.46
C TYR A 230 13.81 2.01 10.17
N THR A 231 13.16 2.59 11.19
CA THR A 231 11.84 3.18 11.01
C THR A 231 11.97 4.66 10.69
N TYR A 232 11.57 5.02 9.48
CA TYR A 232 11.54 6.39 9.02
C TYR A 232 10.50 6.58 7.90
N ASP A 233 9.71 7.63 8.00
CA ASP A 233 8.75 8.08 6.98
C ASP A 233 8.35 9.54 7.30
N GLU A 234 7.45 10.13 6.55
CA GLU A 234 7.00 11.54 6.62
C GLU A 234 6.73 12.05 8.05
N ASN A 235 6.29 11.20 8.97
CA ASN A 235 5.98 11.57 10.36
C ASN A 235 6.54 10.56 11.38
N VAL A 236 7.56 9.81 11.03
CA VAL A 236 8.13 8.76 11.89
C VAL A 236 9.65 8.75 11.76
N SER A 237 10.36 8.88 12.87
CA SER A 237 11.82 8.90 12.89
C SER A 237 12.43 8.20 14.12
N GLU A 238 11.84 7.05 14.50
CA GLU A 238 12.36 6.27 15.67
C GLU A 238 13.75 5.69 15.44
N GLY A 239 14.19 5.61 14.17
CA GLY A 239 15.50 5.09 13.85
C GLY A 239 15.57 3.58 13.86
N TYR A 240 16.74 3.03 14.24
CA TYR A 240 16.94 1.59 14.31
C TYR A 240 16.06 0.90 15.33
N ILE A 241 15.54 -0.25 14.95
CA ILE A 241 14.88 -1.16 15.88
C ILE A 241 15.96 -1.99 16.60
N THR A 242 15.99 -1.87 17.91
CA THR A 242 16.91 -2.53 18.81
C THR A 242 16.15 -3.38 19.83
N LYS A 243 16.85 -4.27 20.56
CA LYS A 243 16.26 -5.03 21.66
C LYS A 243 15.64 -4.14 22.76
N ASP A 244 16.15 -2.91 22.92
CA ASP A 244 15.74 -2.00 23.99
C ASP A 244 14.45 -1.21 23.62
N ASN A 245 14.16 -1.04 22.31
CA ASN A 245 13.01 -0.26 21.87
C ASN A 245 11.93 -1.09 21.12
N ILE A 246 12.19 -2.37 20.81
CA ILE A 246 11.28 -3.19 19.99
C ILE A 246 9.90 -3.35 20.61
N GLU A 247 9.80 -3.54 21.93
CA GLU A 247 8.53 -3.72 22.63
C GLU A 247 7.66 -2.45 22.54
N PHE A 248 8.29 -1.30 22.74
CA PHE A 248 7.62 -0.01 22.60
C PHE A 248 7.14 0.23 21.14
N ASN A 249 7.99 -0.07 20.17
CA ASN A 249 7.67 0.07 18.75
C ASN A 249 6.55 -0.90 18.33
N LEU A 250 6.54 -2.13 18.83
CA LEU A 250 5.48 -3.11 18.58
C LEU A 250 4.10 -2.59 19.02
N LYS A 251 3.99 -2.02 20.23
CA LYS A 251 2.74 -1.40 20.73
C LYS A 251 2.20 -0.31 19.82
N ASN A 252 3.06 0.32 19.02
CA ASN A 252 2.75 1.38 18.09
C ASN A 252 2.78 0.92 16.62
N ASN A 253 2.83 -0.39 16.37
CA ASN A 253 2.86 -1.00 15.04
C ASN A 253 4.05 -0.53 14.19
N PHE A 254 5.21 -0.26 14.83
CA PHE A 254 6.40 0.31 14.19
C PHE A 254 6.11 1.57 13.36
N ALA A 255 5.16 2.36 13.80
CA ALA A 255 4.72 3.60 13.15
C ALA A 255 4.51 4.71 14.20
N ASN A 256 5.43 4.80 15.16
CA ASN A 256 5.38 5.78 16.22
C ASN A 256 5.85 7.16 15.71
N ASN A 257 5.25 8.22 16.24
CA ASN A 257 5.62 9.60 15.96
C ASN A 257 5.89 10.42 17.24
N ILE A 258 6.07 9.75 18.37
CA ILE A 258 6.43 10.41 19.63
C ILE A 258 7.88 10.86 19.52
N GLY A 259 8.10 12.18 19.65
CA GLY A 259 9.44 12.75 19.52
C GLY A 259 9.93 12.86 18.07
N TYR A 260 9.02 12.80 17.07
CA TYR A 260 9.38 13.00 15.68
C TYR A 260 10.24 14.26 15.53
N SER A 261 11.41 14.06 14.94
CA SER A 261 12.30 15.10 14.47
C SER A 261 12.75 14.76 13.06
N MET A 262 12.47 15.65 12.13
CA MET A 262 12.96 15.48 10.77
C MET A 262 14.49 15.54 10.79
N LYS A 263 15.12 14.48 10.28
CA LYS A 263 16.57 14.39 10.15
C LYS A 263 17.00 14.93 8.79
N THR A 264 18.12 15.61 8.75
CA THR A 264 18.77 15.94 7.48
C THR A 264 19.30 14.68 6.79
N PRO A 265 19.53 14.71 5.46
CA PRO A 265 20.13 13.58 4.75
C PRO A 265 21.48 13.14 5.33
N ASP A 266 22.26 14.10 5.86
CA ASP A 266 23.56 13.84 6.48
C ASP A 266 23.42 13.15 7.84
N GLU A 267 22.46 13.57 8.66
CA GLU A 267 22.14 12.92 9.92
C GLU A 267 21.60 11.50 9.71
N LEU A 268 20.73 11.29 8.68
CA LEU A 268 20.26 9.96 8.31
C LEU A 268 21.43 9.06 7.89
N TYR A 269 22.34 9.59 7.06
CA TYR A 269 23.49 8.83 6.59
C TYR A 269 24.40 8.40 7.74
N SER A 270 24.77 9.32 8.61
CA SER A 270 25.64 9.04 9.76
C SER A 270 24.97 8.08 10.74
N ASP A 271 23.70 8.34 11.09
CA ASP A 271 22.96 7.47 12.02
C ASP A 271 22.84 6.02 11.49
N ILE A 272 22.57 5.87 10.21
CA ILE A 272 22.42 4.56 9.57
C ILE A 272 23.77 3.84 9.46
N THR A 273 24.81 4.52 8.99
CA THR A 273 26.11 3.87 8.75
C THR A 273 26.87 3.57 10.04
N ASP A 274 26.86 4.48 11.00
CA ASP A 274 27.64 4.36 12.22
C ASP A 274 27.07 3.34 13.18
N ASN A 275 25.73 3.16 13.19
CA ASN A 275 25.06 2.24 14.11
C ASN A 275 24.72 0.86 13.50
N TYR A 276 25.00 0.65 12.21
CA TYR A 276 24.64 -0.60 11.51
C TYR A 276 25.15 -1.86 12.22
N ASN A 277 26.44 -1.92 12.54
CA ASN A 277 27.06 -3.09 13.15
C ASN A 277 26.51 -3.35 14.56
N PHE A 278 26.27 -2.31 15.35
CA PHE A 278 25.66 -2.43 16.68
C PHE A 278 24.27 -3.08 16.62
N VAL A 279 23.46 -2.72 15.60
CA VAL A 279 22.12 -3.32 15.42
C VAL A 279 22.21 -4.72 14.84
N LEU A 280 23.15 -4.94 13.91
CA LEU A 280 23.35 -6.25 13.29
C LEU A 280 23.65 -7.36 14.35
N GLU A 281 24.39 -7.03 15.39
CA GLU A 281 24.68 -7.96 16.50
C GLU A 281 23.42 -8.36 17.30
N GLN A 282 22.38 -7.53 17.29
CA GLN A 282 21.15 -7.76 18.03
C GLN A 282 20.08 -8.54 17.26
N THR A 283 20.25 -8.72 15.93
CA THR A 283 19.19 -9.26 15.05
C THR A 283 18.72 -10.65 15.44
N GLU A 284 19.52 -11.48 16.06
CA GLU A 284 19.10 -12.82 16.51
C GLU A 284 18.13 -12.73 17.68
N SER A 285 18.46 -11.96 18.71
CA SER A 285 17.54 -11.74 19.84
C SER A 285 16.25 -11.03 19.42
N ILE A 286 16.34 -10.14 18.45
CA ILE A 286 15.17 -9.48 17.84
C ILE A 286 14.30 -10.50 17.10
N LYS A 287 14.89 -11.42 16.33
CA LYS A 287 14.17 -12.50 15.64
C LYS A 287 13.46 -13.45 16.61
N GLU A 288 14.10 -13.78 17.74
CA GLU A 288 13.47 -14.58 18.80
C GLU A 288 12.27 -13.84 19.42
N PHE A 289 12.42 -12.54 19.71
CA PHE A 289 11.32 -11.70 20.14
C PHE A 289 10.19 -11.68 19.11
N ALA A 290 10.51 -11.50 17.82
CA ALA A 290 9.56 -11.53 16.72
C ALA A 290 8.74 -12.83 16.69
N LYS A 291 9.41 -13.98 16.82
CA LYS A 291 8.78 -15.30 16.84
C LYS A 291 7.83 -15.47 18.03
N SER A 292 8.17 -14.90 19.17
CA SER A 292 7.36 -14.99 20.40
C SER A 292 6.13 -14.08 20.36
N ASN A 293 6.20 -12.92 19.68
CA ASN A 293 5.22 -11.84 19.83
C ASN A 293 4.37 -11.58 18.58
N PHE A 294 4.85 -11.87 17.36
CA PHE A 294 4.10 -11.60 16.15
C PHE A 294 4.24 -12.68 15.04
N TYR A 295 4.49 -13.93 15.45
CA TYR A 295 4.35 -15.06 14.55
C TYR A 295 2.88 -15.31 14.23
N MET A 296 2.54 -15.27 12.92
CA MET A 296 1.16 -15.28 12.46
C MET A 296 0.34 -16.45 13.00
N ASP A 297 0.85 -17.69 12.89
CA ASP A 297 0.07 -18.88 13.24
C ASP A 297 -0.34 -18.85 14.71
N LYS A 298 0.56 -18.44 15.62
CA LYS A 298 0.26 -18.29 17.05
C LYS A 298 -0.79 -17.20 17.30
N LEU A 299 -0.62 -16.02 16.69
CA LEU A 299 -1.61 -14.93 16.82
C LEU A 299 -2.99 -15.33 16.31
N MET A 300 -3.02 -16.12 15.24
CA MET A 300 -4.28 -16.59 14.66
C MET A 300 -4.92 -17.72 15.48
N GLU A 301 -4.15 -18.56 16.17
CA GLU A 301 -4.67 -19.52 17.16
C GLU A 301 -5.37 -18.78 18.30
N ASP A 302 -4.71 -17.77 18.89
CA ASP A 302 -5.26 -16.92 19.95
C ASP A 302 -6.53 -16.16 19.47
N PHE A 303 -6.48 -15.59 18.27
CA PHE A 303 -7.63 -14.91 17.67
C PHE A 303 -8.81 -15.88 17.45
N ASN A 304 -8.55 -17.06 16.88
CA ASN A 304 -9.61 -18.04 16.60
C ASN A 304 -10.26 -18.55 17.90
N ALA A 305 -9.51 -18.73 18.97
CA ALA A 305 -10.08 -19.02 20.27
C ALA A 305 -10.97 -17.85 20.75
N LYS A 306 -10.45 -16.63 20.70
CA LYS A 306 -11.17 -15.42 21.14
C LYS A 306 -12.47 -15.19 20.38
N ILE A 307 -12.47 -15.32 19.04
CA ILE A 307 -13.67 -15.11 18.22
C ILE A 307 -14.69 -16.25 18.42
N SER A 308 -14.23 -17.47 18.65
CA SER A 308 -15.11 -18.60 18.95
C SER A 308 -15.91 -18.35 20.22
N ASP A 309 -15.25 -17.85 21.27
CA ASP A 309 -15.84 -17.57 22.59
C ASP A 309 -16.68 -16.28 22.62
N SER A 310 -16.61 -15.47 21.57
CA SER A 310 -17.37 -14.22 21.50
C SER A 310 -18.86 -14.49 21.29
N LYS A 311 -19.71 -13.48 21.52
CA LYS A 311 -21.15 -13.56 21.25
C LYS A 311 -21.45 -13.74 19.75
N GLU A 312 -22.56 -14.35 19.42
CA GLU A 312 -23.14 -14.29 18.08
C GLU A 312 -23.80 -12.94 17.83
N VAL A 313 -24.00 -12.61 16.57
CA VAL A 313 -24.61 -11.33 16.18
C VAL A 313 -26.13 -11.46 16.23
N ASP A 314 -26.78 -10.55 16.96
CA ASP A 314 -28.23 -10.43 16.98
C ASP A 314 -28.68 -9.49 15.83
N TYR A 315 -28.96 -10.09 14.69
CA TYR A 315 -29.34 -9.37 13.47
C TYR A 315 -30.70 -8.67 13.60
N ASP A 316 -31.65 -9.25 14.30
CA ASP A 316 -32.98 -8.66 14.50
C ASP A 316 -32.86 -7.36 15.28
N LYS A 317 -32.01 -7.34 16.30
CA LYS A 317 -31.72 -6.15 17.07
C LYS A 317 -31.00 -5.08 16.24
N ILE A 318 -29.97 -5.46 15.46
CA ILE A 318 -29.25 -4.53 14.58
C ILE A 318 -30.22 -3.91 13.57
N TYR A 319 -31.04 -4.70 12.88
CA TYR A 319 -31.96 -4.18 11.88
C TYR A 319 -33.04 -3.30 12.47
N LYS A 320 -33.49 -3.58 13.70
CA LYS A 320 -34.47 -2.76 14.43
C LYS A 320 -33.89 -1.42 14.88
N GLU A 321 -32.66 -1.41 15.36
CA GLU A 321 -31.99 -0.19 15.85
C GLU A 321 -31.48 0.71 14.71
N PHE A 322 -31.13 0.13 13.55
CA PHE A 322 -30.56 0.84 12.40
C PHE A 322 -31.35 0.61 11.09
N PRO A 323 -32.66 0.96 11.05
CA PRO A 323 -33.54 0.58 9.93
C PRO A 323 -33.18 1.24 8.60
N THR A 324 -32.57 2.42 8.60
CA THR A 324 -32.21 3.16 7.39
C THR A 324 -30.81 2.80 6.84
N MET A 325 -30.04 1.98 7.54
CA MET A 325 -28.66 1.69 7.18
C MET A 325 -28.55 0.99 5.82
N GLY A 326 -29.52 0.15 5.46
CA GLY A 326 -29.54 -0.48 4.14
C GLY A 326 -29.66 0.51 2.99
N TYR A 327 -30.51 1.51 3.14
CA TYR A 327 -30.65 2.58 2.15
C TYR A 327 -29.37 3.41 2.01
N THR A 328 -28.81 3.90 3.11
CA THR A 328 -27.59 4.69 3.10
C THR A 328 -26.37 3.92 2.60
N SER A 329 -26.28 2.63 2.91
CA SER A 329 -25.21 1.75 2.43
C SER A 329 -25.27 1.53 0.92
N ASN A 330 -26.48 1.36 0.39
CA ASN A 330 -26.68 1.19 -1.04
C ASN A 330 -26.27 2.45 -1.79
N LEU A 331 -26.74 3.61 -1.36
CA LEU A 331 -26.33 4.90 -1.95
C LEU A 331 -24.82 5.08 -1.92
N TYR A 332 -24.18 4.81 -0.78
CA TYR A 332 -22.73 4.94 -0.68
C TYR A 332 -21.97 4.07 -1.68
N VAL A 333 -22.40 2.82 -1.86
CA VAL A 333 -21.76 1.89 -2.80
C VAL A 333 -22.03 2.31 -4.25
N GLU A 334 -23.25 2.76 -4.57
CA GLU A 334 -23.61 3.27 -5.90
C GLU A 334 -22.84 4.55 -6.22
N ASP A 335 -22.73 5.48 -5.27
CA ASP A 335 -21.96 6.73 -5.44
C ASP A 335 -20.47 6.45 -5.65
N LEU A 336 -19.89 5.50 -4.90
CA LEU A 336 -18.50 5.09 -5.10
C LEU A 336 -18.28 4.46 -6.48
N ALA A 337 -19.20 3.59 -6.92
CA ALA A 337 -19.13 2.96 -8.23
C ALA A 337 -19.23 4.02 -9.34
N PHE A 338 -20.15 4.98 -9.20
CA PHE A 338 -20.30 6.09 -10.12
C PHE A 338 -19.06 6.99 -10.15
N ALA A 339 -18.58 7.46 -8.99
CA ALA A 339 -17.39 8.31 -8.90
C ALA A 339 -16.17 7.65 -9.56
N LYS A 340 -16.02 6.34 -9.34
CA LYS A 340 -14.95 5.56 -9.94
C LYS A 340 -15.07 5.48 -11.46
N SER A 341 -16.27 5.24 -12.00
CA SER A 341 -16.51 5.21 -13.43
C SER A 341 -16.16 6.55 -14.09
N GLU A 342 -16.51 7.67 -13.45
CA GLU A 342 -16.16 9.01 -13.90
C GLU A 342 -14.64 9.26 -13.85
N ILE A 343 -13.96 8.85 -12.78
CA ILE A 343 -12.49 8.95 -12.68
C ILE A 343 -11.83 8.16 -13.83
N MET A 344 -12.27 6.93 -14.09
CA MET A 344 -11.73 6.13 -15.20
C MET A 344 -12.02 6.75 -16.57
N ARG A 345 -13.21 7.31 -16.74
CA ARG A 345 -13.57 8.04 -17.96
C ARG A 345 -12.64 9.25 -18.21
N TRP A 346 -12.40 10.06 -17.15
CA TRP A 346 -11.49 11.21 -17.24
C TRP A 346 -10.04 10.79 -17.43
N TYR A 347 -9.62 9.72 -16.79
CA TYR A 347 -8.27 9.15 -16.97
C TYR A 347 -8.04 8.71 -18.42
N ASN A 348 -8.98 7.94 -19.00
CA ASN A 348 -8.89 7.50 -20.38
C ASN A 348 -8.87 8.70 -21.35
N LYS A 349 -9.73 9.71 -21.09
CA LYS A 349 -9.72 10.94 -21.88
C LYS A 349 -8.41 11.71 -21.77
N SER A 350 -7.77 11.70 -20.61
CA SER A 350 -6.45 12.34 -20.45
C SER A 350 -5.35 11.62 -21.23
N LEU A 351 -5.42 10.29 -21.33
CA LEU A 351 -4.50 9.51 -22.17
C LEU A 351 -4.70 9.83 -23.66
N GLU A 352 -5.95 9.85 -24.15
CA GLU A 352 -6.27 10.24 -25.53
C GLU A 352 -5.74 11.65 -25.85
N LEU A 353 -5.92 12.61 -24.94
CA LEU A 353 -5.39 13.96 -25.10
C LEU A 353 -3.85 13.99 -25.09
N GLY A 354 -3.23 13.15 -24.27
CA GLY A 354 -1.77 12.98 -24.24
C GLY A 354 -1.23 12.47 -25.58
N ASP A 355 -1.88 11.47 -26.16
CA ASP A 355 -1.51 10.90 -27.46
C ASP A 355 -1.67 11.95 -28.59
N LEU A 356 -2.79 12.67 -28.60
CA LEU A 356 -3.02 13.78 -29.54
C LEU A 356 -1.98 14.89 -29.42
N TYR A 357 -1.59 15.22 -28.20
CA TYR A 357 -0.55 16.21 -27.95
C TYR A 357 0.82 15.75 -28.48
N GLN A 358 1.16 14.48 -28.32
CA GLN A 358 2.40 13.90 -28.86
C GLN A 358 2.39 13.90 -30.41
N GLU A 359 1.25 13.60 -31.03
CA GLU A 359 1.09 13.70 -32.50
C GLU A 359 1.31 15.14 -32.99
N GLU A 360 0.75 16.15 -32.32
CA GLU A 360 0.92 17.54 -32.68
C GLU A 360 2.38 18.03 -32.48
N ILE A 361 3.04 17.60 -31.43
CA ILE A 361 4.48 17.84 -31.25
C ILE A 361 5.26 17.25 -32.42
N GLN A 362 4.96 16.02 -32.83
CA GLN A 362 5.68 15.36 -33.91
C GLN A 362 5.46 16.07 -35.27
N LYS A 363 4.24 16.52 -35.54
CA LYS A 363 3.94 17.35 -36.68
C LYS A 363 4.75 18.66 -36.67
N SER A 364 4.79 19.34 -35.51
CA SER A 364 5.52 20.58 -35.34
C SER A 364 7.03 20.39 -35.60
N ILE A 365 7.61 19.31 -35.09
CA ILE A 365 9.02 18.97 -35.36
C ILE A 365 9.26 18.74 -36.85
N THR A 366 8.33 18.04 -37.52
CA THR A 366 8.43 17.77 -38.96
C THR A 366 8.36 19.09 -39.79
N TYR A 367 7.43 19.97 -39.46
CA TYR A 367 7.34 21.27 -40.09
C TYR A 367 8.61 22.13 -39.87
N HIS A 368 9.14 22.13 -38.68
CA HIS A 368 10.36 22.86 -38.37
C HIS A 368 11.56 22.31 -39.13
N THR A 369 11.65 21.01 -39.28
CA THR A 369 12.69 20.35 -40.06
C THR A 369 12.60 20.72 -41.55
N GLN A 370 11.38 20.67 -42.13
CA GLN A 370 11.13 21.09 -43.52
C GLN A 370 11.44 22.57 -43.73
N TYR A 371 11.04 23.43 -42.79
CA TYR A 371 11.35 24.85 -42.85
C TYR A 371 12.87 25.10 -42.89
N ASN A 372 13.63 24.43 -42.03
CA ASN A 372 15.10 24.55 -42.01
C ASN A 372 15.73 24.05 -43.33
N GLN A 373 15.21 22.95 -43.91
CA GLN A 373 15.67 22.46 -45.22
C GLN A 373 15.46 23.48 -46.31
N VAL A 374 14.25 24.08 -46.37
CA VAL A 374 13.94 25.13 -47.36
C VAL A 374 14.82 26.37 -47.18
N GLN A 375 15.09 26.76 -45.93
CA GLN A 375 16.00 27.84 -45.62
C GLN A 375 17.46 27.56 -46.10
N ASP A 376 17.95 26.34 -45.86
CA ASP A 376 19.24 25.91 -46.35
C ASP A 376 19.35 25.90 -47.88
N GLU A 377 18.29 25.44 -48.55
CA GLU A 377 18.22 25.48 -50.00
C GLU A 377 18.20 26.92 -50.54
N LEU A 378 17.41 27.81 -49.92
CA LEU A 378 17.41 29.23 -50.25
C LEU A 378 18.78 29.86 -50.10
N VAL A 379 19.46 29.58 -49.02
CA VAL A 379 20.85 30.07 -48.80
C VAL A 379 21.80 29.56 -49.88
N LYS A 380 21.68 28.28 -50.29
CA LYS A 380 22.49 27.70 -51.36
C LYS A 380 22.21 28.42 -52.70
N ILE A 381 20.94 28.69 -53.03
CA ILE A 381 20.52 29.42 -54.25
C ILE A 381 21.14 30.84 -54.23
N LEU A 382 20.94 31.57 -53.13
CA LEU A 382 21.41 32.94 -52.97
C LEU A 382 22.95 33.03 -53.06
N ASN A 383 23.66 31.99 -52.61
CA ASN A 383 25.11 31.94 -52.70
C ASN A 383 25.66 31.37 -54.00
N SER A 384 24.78 30.86 -54.86
CA SER A 384 25.20 30.30 -56.14
C SER A 384 25.84 31.33 -57.09
N LYS A 385 26.72 30.86 -57.97
CA LYS A 385 27.35 31.75 -58.97
C LYS A 385 26.30 32.36 -59.93
N GLY A 386 25.27 31.61 -60.24
CA GLY A 386 24.15 32.03 -61.08
C GLY A 386 23.39 33.22 -60.47
N TRP A 387 22.99 33.09 -59.18
CA TRP A 387 22.27 34.14 -58.49
C TRP A 387 23.13 35.40 -58.33
N LYS A 388 24.40 35.28 -57.94
CA LYS A 388 25.32 36.39 -57.84
C LYS A 388 25.57 37.08 -59.19
N PHE A 389 25.54 36.35 -60.27
CA PHE A 389 25.61 36.90 -61.62
C PHE A 389 24.33 37.66 -61.99
N LEU A 390 23.15 37.13 -61.75
CA LEU A 390 21.89 37.81 -61.93
C LEU A 390 21.76 39.10 -61.09
N GLU A 391 22.21 39.07 -59.87
CA GLU A 391 22.22 40.26 -59.00
C GLU A 391 23.16 41.37 -59.54
N LYS A 392 24.30 40.96 -60.10
CA LYS A 392 25.21 41.93 -60.80
C LYS A 392 24.56 42.50 -62.03
N LEU A 393 23.91 41.67 -62.86
CA LEU A 393 23.19 42.16 -64.05
C LEU A 393 22.06 43.14 -63.66
N ARG A 394 21.30 42.83 -62.62
CA ARG A 394 20.22 43.69 -62.15
C ARG A 394 20.73 45.04 -61.62
N LYS A 395 21.93 45.09 -61.00
CA LYS A 395 22.59 46.33 -60.61
C LYS A 395 23.09 47.14 -61.80
N ILE A 396 23.52 46.51 -62.91
CA ILE A 396 23.99 47.15 -64.11
C ILE A 396 22.83 47.66 -64.97
N THR A 397 21.71 46.96 -65.07
CA THR A 397 20.54 47.31 -65.88
C THR A 397 19.57 48.26 -65.17
N GLY A 398 19.95 48.80 -64.00
CA GLY A 398 19.16 49.80 -63.28
C GLY A 398 17.76 49.36 -63.01
N GLY A 399 17.57 48.24 -62.31
CA GLY A 399 16.30 47.69 -61.79
C GLY A 399 15.05 48.14 -62.57
N LEU A 400 14.68 47.43 -63.59
CA LEU A 400 13.34 47.60 -64.17
C LEU A 400 12.30 47.34 -63.06
N LYS A 401 11.48 48.37 -62.78
CA LYS A 401 10.38 48.36 -61.82
C LYS A 401 9.36 47.30 -62.15
#